data_85856229a369a1e0c36ca7156adaf10e
#
_entry.id   85856229a369a1e0c36ca7156adaf10e
#
_cell.length_a   1.000
_cell.length_b   1.000
_cell.length_c   1.000
_cell.angle_alpha   90.00
_cell.angle_beta   90.00
_cell.angle_gamma   90.00
#
_symmetry.space_group_name_H-M   'P 1'
#
loop_
_entity.id
_entity.type
_entity.pdbx_description
1 polymer ?
#
loop_
_entity_poly.entity_id
_entity_poly.type
_entity_poly.pdbx_seq_one_letter_code
_entity_poly.pdbx_strand_id
1 'polypeptide(L)'
;QKYVTIFSEFLAYSGNQIAFKHVDSPDQNNKAIIISLNNSLDSKLGSEGYELVVNDNTVELTALKAPGIFNGLQTLRQLLPRNFEQKQEYGMGIGMIMGCKITDYPRFGWRGLMLDVSRHFFTVEDVKAYLDKMAQYKFNVFHWHLTDDEGWRIEIKSLPKLTEVGAWRVERHGRFGETRPYPAEGEKASYGGFYTQEQIKDVIQYAAARNIRIVPEI
;
A
#
# COMPACT_ATOMS: atom_id res chain seq x y z
N GLN A 1 0.95 7.25 14.87
CA GLN A 1 1.54 6.00 15.36
C GLN A 1 1.54 4.89 14.29
N LYS A 2 0.40 4.51 13.67
CA LYS A 2 0.31 3.41 12.68
C LYS A 2 1.29 3.51 11.49
N TYR A 3 1.49 4.70 10.91
CA TYR A 3 2.41 4.89 9.78
C TYR A 3 3.88 4.71 10.18
N VAL A 4 4.20 5.13 11.40
CA VAL A 4 5.52 4.94 11.97
C VAL A 4 5.79 3.46 12.20
N THR A 5 4.80 2.69 12.65
CA THR A 5 4.92 1.22 12.80
C THR A 5 5.22 0.55 11.46
N ILE A 6 4.47 0.85 10.39
CA ILE A 6 4.72 0.30 9.04
C ILE A 6 6.14 0.62 8.56
N PHE A 7 6.60 1.85 8.82
CA PHE A 7 7.96 2.24 8.42
C PHE A 7 9.03 1.54 9.27
N SER A 8 8.77 1.30 10.56
CA SER A 8 9.71 0.56 11.42
C SER A 8 9.83 -0.91 11.01
N GLU A 9 8.71 -1.53 10.64
CA GLU A 9 8.72 -2.88 10.10
C GLU A 9 9.57 -2.97 8.83
N PHE A 10 9.45 -1.99 7.94
CA PHE A 10 10.30 -1.89 6.76
C PHE A 10 11.79 -1.77 7.13
N LEU A 11 12.13 -0.94 8.11
CA LEU A 11 13.52 -0.76 8.54
C LEU A 11 14.06 -1.99 9.29
N ALA A 12 13.23 -2.73 10.01
CA ALA A 12 13.61 -3.93 10.73
C ALA A 12 14.15 -5.04 9.80
N TYR A 13 13.73 -5.06 8.54
CA TYR A 13 14.27 -5.99 7.54
C TYR A 13 15.77 -5.81 7.27
N SER A 14 16.34 -4.66 7.59
CA SER A 14 17.77 -4.38 7.45
C SER A 14 18.61 -4.77 8.67
N GLY A 15 18.02 -5.46 9.65
CA GLY A 15 18.69 -5.80 10.90
C GLY A 15 18.80 -4.65 11.91
N ASN A 16 18.26 -3.46 11.58
CA ASN A 16 18.29 -2.31 12.48
C ASN A 16 17.03 -2.28 13.36
N GLN A 17 17.21 -2.28 14.66
CA GLN A 17 16.12 -2.02 15.59
C GLN A 17 16.00 -0.51 15.82
N ILE A 18 14.85 0.05 15.44
CA ILE A 18 14.53 1.45 15.72
C ILE A 18 13.51 1.51 16.84
N ALA A 19 13.91 2.11 17.95
CA ALA A 19 13.02 2.38 19.07
C ALA A 19 12.28 3.71 18.80
N PHE A 20 10.95 3.69 18.92
CA PHE A 20 10.13 4.90 18.87
C PHE A 20 9.84 5.42 20.26
N LYS A 21 10.07 6.72 20.44
CA LYS A 21 9.80 7.41 21.69
C LYS A 21 8.97 8.66 21.39
N HIS A 22 7.92 8.88 22.16
CA HIS A 22 7.25 10.16 22.17
C HIS A 22 8.05 11.13 23.04
N VAL A 23 8.35 12.31 22.51
CA VAL A 23 9.11 13.34 23.21
C VAL A 23 8.47 14.70 22.94
N ASP A 24 8.43 15.56 23.97
CA ASP A 24 7.94 16.92 23.84
C ASP A 24 8.98 17.82 23.15
N SER A 25 10.26 17.53 23.33
CA SER A 25 11.38 18.24 22.71
C SER A 25 12.45 17.24 22.27
N PRO A 26 12.66 17.07 20.95
CA PRO A 26 13.70 16.16 20.47
C PRO A 26 15.10 16.74 20.70
N ASP A 27 16.03 15.87 21.11
CA ASP A 27 17.46 16.22 21.21
C ASP A 27 18.09 16.11 19.80
N GLN A 28 18.43 17.24 19.21
CA GLN A 28 19.05 17.32 17.89
C GLN A 28 20.52 16.88 17.84
N ASN A 29 21.16 16.67 18.98
CA ASN A 29 22.53 16.19 19.04
C ASN A 29 22.65 14.67 18.88
N ASN A 30 21.54 13.96 19.04
CA ASN A 30 21.49 12.51 18.86
C ASN A 30 21.01 12.14 17.46
N LYS A 31 21.54 11.05 16.91
CA LYS A 31 21.04 10.49 15.63
C LYS A 31 19.60 10.05 15.81
N ALA A 32 18.69 10.72 15.11
CA ALA A 32 17.25 10.49 15.24
C ALA A 32 16.46 10.78 13.96
N ILE A 33 15.33 10.07 13.80
CA ILE A 33 14.27 10.45 12.88
C ILE A 33 13.18 11.15 13.70
N ILE A 34 13.00 12.45 13.46
CA ILE A 34 12.04 13.30 14.16
C ILE A 34 10.81 13.47 13.29
N ILE A 35 9.64 13.04 13.78
CA ILE A 35 8.38 13.10 13.04
C ILE A 35 7.40 13.98 13.82
N SER A 36 6.88 15.03 13.17
CA SER A 36 5.98 15.99 13.82
C SER A 36 4.83 16.42 12.91
N LEU A 37 3.71 16.80 13.55
CA LEU A 37 2.64 17.56 12.90
C LEU A 37 2.78 19.01 13.31
N ASN A 38 2.79 19.93 12.33
CA ASN A 38 2.91 21.35 12.56
C ASN A 38 1.90 22.14 11.72
N ASN A 39 0.92 22.72 12.39
CA ASN A 39 -0.14 23.50 11.74
C ASN A 39 0.32 24.88 11.21
N SER A 40 1.56 25.28 11.47
CA SER A 40 2.15 26.53 10.98
C SER A 40 2.86 26.38 9.63
N LEU A 41 2.91 25.18 9.05
CA LEU A 41 3.44 24.95 7.72
C LEU A 41 2.58 25.64 6.63
N ASP A 42 3.17 25.85 5.45
CA ASP A 42 2.45 26.42 4.31
C ASP A 42 1.20 25.58 3.99
N SER A 43 0.05 26.24 3.95
CA SER A 43 -1.24 25.62 3.65
C SER A 43 -1.30 24.92 2.27
N LYS A 44 -0.40 25.30 1.33
CA LYS A 44 -0.24 24.64 0.04
C LYS A 44 0.10 23.16 0.14
N LEU A 45 0.72 22.72 1.25
CA LEU A 45 1.01 21.33 1.51
C LEU A 45 -0.28 20.48 1.61
N GLY A 46 -1.39 21.08 2.00
CA GLY A 46 -2.67 20.39 2.16
C GLY A 46 -2.59 19.21 3.14
N SER A 47 -3.42 18.21 2.94
CA SER A 47 -3.48 17.06 3.85
C SER A 47 -2.38 16.02 3.61
N GLU A 48 -1.78 15.99 2.43
CA GLU A 48 -0.87 14.93 2.00
C GLU A 48 0.56 15.41 1.74
N GLY A 49 0.81 16.72 1.81
CA GLY A 49 2.15 17.30 1.65
C GLY A 49 2.96 17.25 2.94
N TYR A 50 4.28 17.43 2.79
CA TYR A 50 5.25 17.35 3.89
C TYR A 50 6.51 18.15 3.57
N GLU A 51 7.29 18.41 4.60
CA GLU A 51 8.68 18.82 4.54
C GLU A 51 9.56 17.72 5.13
N LEU A 52 10.62 17.37 4.44
CA LEU A 52 11.63 16.41 4.87
C LEU A 52 13.00 17.07 4.80
N VAL A 53 13.70 17.11 5.93
CA VAL A 53 15.05 17.66 6.04
C VAL A 53 15.99 16.57 6.56
N VAL A 54 17.06 16.32 5.83
CA VAL A 54 18.12 15.40 6.24
C VAL A 54 19.36 16.22 6.54
N ASN A 55 19.81 16.17 7.79
CA ASN A 55 21.03 16.80 8.29
C ASN A 55 22.05 15.71 8.69
N ASP A 56 23.22 16.10 9.16
CA ASP A 56 24.29 15.17 9.56
C ASP A 56 23.86 14.18 10.66
N ASN A 57 22.99 14.63 11.58
CA ASN A 57 22.56 13.82 12.73
C ASN A 57 21.08 13.49 12.71
N THR A 58 20.23 14.25 12.01
CA THR A 58 18.78 14.11 12.09
C THR A 58 18.12 14.00 10.74
N VAL A 59 17.02 13.25 10.72
CA VAL A 59 16.01 13.29 9.65
C VAL A 59 14.75 13.88 10.26
N GLU A 60 14.33 15.04 9.78
CA GLU A 60 13.14 15.75 10.27
C GLU A 60 12.02 15.65 9.22
N LEU A 61 10.91 15.04 9.59
CA LEU A 61 9.73 14.92 8.75
C LEU A 61 8.56 15.64 9.41
N THR A 62 8.07 16.68 8.75
CA THR A 62 6.98 17.53 9.26
C THR A 62 5.86 17.62 8.23
N ALA A 63 4.61 17.56 8.68
CA ALA A 63 3.42 17.69 7.84
C ALA A 63 2.28 18.38 8.57
N LEU A 64 1.29 18.90 7.82
CA LEU A 64 0.05 19.42 8.40
C LEU A 64 -0.85 18.33 8.96
N LYS A 65 -0.87 17.17 8.30
CA LYS A 65 -1.75 16.03 8.64
C LYS A 65 -1.00 14.69 8.51
N ALA A 66 -1.54 13.67 9.17
CA ALA A 66 -0.94 12.35 9.19
C ALA A 66 -0.70 11.70 7.80
N PRO A 67 -1.56 11.87 6.77
CA PRO A 67 -1.25 11.40 5.42
C PRO A 67 0.03 11.99 4.82
N GLY A 68 0.36 13.26 5.12
CA GLY A 68 1.63 13.87 4.71
C GLY A 68 2.83 13.18 5.36
N ILE A 69 2.72 12.79 6.63
CA ILE A 69 3.76 11.96 7.29
C ILE A 69 3.94 10.65 6.55
N PHE A 70 2.84 9.97 6.18
CA PHE A 70 2.92 8.72 5.42
C PHE A 70 3.67 8.90 4.10
N ASN A 71 3.33 9.93 3.32
CA ASN A 71 3.98 10.24 2.04
C ASN A 71 5.47 10.60 2.21
N GLY A 72 5.80 11.36 3.26
CA GLY A 72 7.18 11.69 3.59
C GLY A 72 8.02 10.47 3.97
N LEU A 73 7.43 9.51 4.70
CA LEU A 73 8.08 8.22 5.00
C LEU A 73 8.32 7.40 3.73
N GLN A 74 7.43 7.43 2.72
CA GLN A 74 7.68 6.78 1.45
C GLN A 74 8.84 7.47 0.68
N THR A 75 8.97 8.78 0.77
CA THR A 75 10.12 9.48 0.21
C THR A 75 11.41 9.15 0.96
N LEU A 76 11.38 9.13 2.27
CA LEU A 76 12.53 8.70 3.08
C LEU A 76 12.98 7.28 2.71
N ARG A 77 12.02 6.36 2.50
CA ARG A 77 12.28 5.01 2.01
C ARG A 77 13.04 5.00 0.68
N GLN A 78 12.66 5.89 -0.25
CA GLN A 78 13.32 6.00 -1.57
C GLN A 78 14.72 6.63 -1.50
N LEU A 79 15.03 7.38 -0.45
CA LEU A 79 16.37 7.92 -0.21
C LEU A 79 17.34 6.88 0.37
N LEU A 80 16.82 5.77 0.90
CA LEU A 80 17.64 4.69 1.41
C LEU A 80 18.29 3.92 0.25
N PRO A 81 19.47 3.34 0.47
CA PRO A 81 20.14 2.52 -0.55
C PRO A 81 19.25 1.33 -1.00
N ARG A 82 19.34 0.95 -2.27
CA ARG A 82 18.50 -0.12 -2.87
C ARG A 82 18.60 -1.47 -2.16
N ASN A 83 19.73 -1.78 -1.54
CA ASN A 83 19.93 -3.00 -0.76
C ASN A 83 18.97 -3.12 0.43
N PHE A 84 18.45 -2.01 0.96
CA PHE A 84 17.38 -2.03 1.96
C PHE A 84 16.12 -2.76 1.49
N GLU A 85 15.76 -2.63 0.22
CA GLU A 85 14.60 -3.34 -0.33
C GLU A 85 14.89 -4.81 -0.65
N GLN A 86 16.16 -5.16 -0.88
CA GLN A 86 16.57 -6.50 -1.28
C GLN A 86 16.77 -7.46 -0.10
N LYS A 87 16.54 -7.01 1.14
CA LYS A 87 16.73 -7.80 2.37
C LYS A 87 18.12 -8.47 2.47
N GLN A 88 19.13 -7.89 1.85
CA GLN A 88 20.48 -8.40 1.92
C GLN A 88 21.16 -7.83 3.17
N GLU A 89 21.63 -8.72 4.03
CA GLU A 89 22.53 -8.38 5.13
C GLU A 89 23.87 -7.90 4.54
N TYR A 90 24.01 -6.61 4.41
CA TYR A 90 25.34 -6.02 4.26
C TYR A 90 25.79 -5.58 5.65
N GLY A 91 26.92 -6.12 6.09
CA GLY A 91 27.56 -5.79 7.38
C GLY A 91 28.12 -4.37 7.52
N MET A 92 27.57 -3.44 6.75
CA MET A 92 27.76 -1.99 6.90
C MET A 92 26.42 -1.38 7.29
N GLY A 93 26.41 -0.61 8.37
CA GLY A 93 25.24 0.07 8.91
C GLY A 93 24.45 0.85 7.85
N ILE A 94 23.31 1.40 8.23
CA ILE A 94 22.43 2.23 7.39
C ILE A 94 23.30 3.12 6.53
N GLY A 95 23.29 2.89 5.19
CA GLY A 95 24.05 3.69 4.25
C GLY A 95 23.70 5.17 4.45
N MET A 96 24.70 6.04 4.29
CA MET A 96 24.48 7.48 4.47
C MET A 96 23.40 7.98 3.52
N ILE A 97 22.37 8.60 4.06
CA ILE A 97 21.46 9.44 3.26
C ILE A 97 22.15 10.80 3.12
N MET A 98 22.29 11.28 1.89
CA MET A 98 22.86 12.60 1.65
C MET A 98 21.96 13.68 2.24
N GLY A 99 22.55 14.70 2.86
CA GLY A 99 21.83 15.88 3.35
C GLY A 99 21.00 16.52 2.24
N CYS A 100 19.71 16.74 2.51
CA CYS A 100 18.79 17.36 1.56
C CYS A 100 17.61 18.01 2.26
N LYS A 101 16.93 18.92 1.54
CA LYS A 101 15.64 19.46 1.93
C LYS A 101 14.63 19.21 0.83
N ILE A 102 13.53 18.56 1.16
CA ILE A 102 12.44 18.23 0.24
C ILE A 102 11.15 18.83 0.78
N THR A 103 10.46 19.60 -0.05
CA THR A 103 9.09 20.06 0.17
C THR A 103 8.25 19.48 -0.97
N ASP A 104 7.27 18.63 -0.65
CA ASP A 104 6.50 17.91 -1.66
C ASP A 104 5.03 17.83 -1.26
N TYR A 105 4.16 17.91 -2.25
CA TYR A 105 2.72 17.75 -2.11
C TYR A 105 2.11 17.24 -3.41
N PRO A 106 1.01 16.48 -3.37
CA PRO A 106 0.42 15.91 -4.58
C PRO A 106 -0.20 17.00 -5.45
N ARG A 107 0.11 16.96 -6.75
CA ARG A 107 -0.53 17.82 -7.75
C ARG A 107 -1.99 17.43 -7.99
N PHE A 108 -2.31 16.12 -7.88
CA PHE A 108 -3.66 15.56 -8.06
C PHE A 108 -4.15 14.91 -6.78
N GLY A 109 -5.36 15.27 -6.37
CA GLY A 109 -6.00 14.68 -5.18
C GLY A 109 -6.46 13.23 -5.37
N TRP A 110 -6.70 12.81 -6.62
CA TRP A 110 -7.04 11.44 -6.98
C TRP A 110 -5.88 10.79 -7.73
N ARG A 111 -5.28 9.78 -7.13
CA ARG A 111 -4.18 9.00 -7.71
C ARG A 111 -4.52 7.52 -7.55
N GLY A 112 -5.22 6.99 -8.54
CA GLY A 112 -5.81 5.65 -8.48
C GLY A 112 -5.13 4.65 -9.39
N LEU A 113 -5.18 3.38 -8.97
CA LEU A 113 -4.93 2.21 -9.81
C LEU A 113 -6.09 1.23 -9.67
N MET A 114 -6.35 0.48 -10.73
CA MET A 114 -7.38 -0.55 -10.78
C MET A 114 -6.73 -1.93 -10.84
N LEU A 115 -7.34 -2.90 -10.15
CA LEU A 115 -7.02 -4.31 -10.28
C LEU A 115 -8.31 -5.09 -10.62
N ASP A 116 -8.31 -5.73 -11.77
CA ASP A 116 -9.36 -6.64 -12.20
C ASP A 116 -9.09 -8.04 -11.61
N VAL A 117 -9.88 -8.41 -10.62
CA VAL A 117 -9.83 -9.73 -9.99
C VAL A 117 -10.91 -10.68 -10.51
N SER A 118 -11.77 -10.19 -11.40
CA SER A 118 -12.83 -10.96 -12.04
C SER A 118 -12.27 -11.87 -13.13
N ARG A 119 -11.53 -11.31 -14.11
CA ARG A 119 -10.92 -12.09 -15.20
C ARG A 119 -9.89 -13.08 -14.69
N HIS A 120 -9.11 -12.68 -13.67
CA HIS A 120 -8.21 -13.54 -12.93
C HIS A 120 -8.38 -13.33 -11.44
N PHE A 121 -8.58 -14.41 -10.69
CA PHE A 121 -8.65 -14.31 -9.24
C PHE A 121 -7.25 -14.12 -8.66
N PHE A 122 -7.11 -13.12 -7.79
CA PHE A 122 -5.91 -12.86 -7.00
C PHE A 122 -6.21 -13.11 -5.52
N THR A 123 -5.28 -13.68 -4.79
CA THR A 123 -5.43 -13.92 -3.35
C THR A 123 -5.46 -12.61 -2.55
N VAL A 124 -5.87 -12.68 -1.29
CA VAL A 124 -5.79 -11.53 -0.38
C VAL A 124 -4.34 -11.03 -0.25
N GLU A 125 -3.39 -11.94 -0.24
CA GLU A 125 -1.96 -11.65 -0.16
C GLU A 125 -1.47 -10.89 -1.39
N ASP A 126 -1.92 -11.28 -2.58
CA ASP A 126 -1.61 -10.57 -3.84
C ASP A 126 -2.19 -9.14 -3.83
N VAL A 127 -3.44 -9.00 -3.39
CA VAL A 127 -4.08 -7.68 -3.26
C VAL A 127 -3.33 -6.80 -2.26
N LYS A 128 -2.90 -7.34 -1.12
CA LYS A 128 -2.10 -6.61 -0.14
C LYS A 128 -0.73 -6.22 -0.70
N ALA A 129 -0.07 -7.11 -1.44
CA ALA A 129 1.19 -6.80 -2.12
C ALA A 129 1.02 -5.69 -3.17
N TYR A 130 -0.11 -5.67 -3.89
CA TYR A 130 -0.45 -4.60 -4.82
C TYR A 130 -0.66 -3.26 -4.09
N LEU A 131 -1.39 -3.26 -2.96
CA LEU A 131 -1.56 -2.08 -2.10
C LEU A 131 -0.23 -1.56 -1.54
N ASP A 132 0.73 -2.43 -1.21
CA ASP A 132 2.07 -2.03 -0.77
C ASP A 132 2.82 -1.28 -1.88
N LYS A 133 2.71 -1.74 -3.13
CA LYS A 133 3.30 -1.03 -4.27
C LYS A 133 2.60 0.30 -4.53
N MET A 134 1.28 0.35 -4.46
CA MET A 134 0.53 1.61 -4.55
C MET A 134 0.98 2.61 -3.49
N ALA A 135 1.11 2.17 -2.24
CA ALA A 135 1.57 2.99 -1.12
C ALA A 135 2.97 3.55 -1.35
N GLN A 136 3.90 2.72 -1.84
CA GLN A 136 5.29 3.10 -2.14
C GLN A 136 5.36 4.26 -3.13
N TYR A 137 4.44 4.32 -4.10
CA TYR A 137 4.33 5.36 -5.11
C TYR A 137 3.28 6.44 -4.78
N LYS A 138 2.80 6.49 -3.53
CA LYS A 138 1.87 7.50 -3.02
C LYS A 138 0.51 7.53 -3.73
N PHE A 139 0.07 6.41 -4.30
CA PHE A 139 -1.31 6.27 -4.74
C PHE A 139 -2.25 6.24 -3.54
N ASN A 140 -3.43 6.84 -3.68
CA ASN A 140 -4.39 6.98 -2.57
C ASN A 140 -5.78 6.40 -2.86
N VAL A 141 -6.00 5.83 -4.05
CA VAL A 141 -7.27 5.21 -4.43
C VAL A 141 -7.01 3.86 -5.10
N PHE A 142 -7.59 2.81 -4.54
CA PHE A 142 -7.61 1.48 -5.13
C PHE A 142 -9.00 1.19 -5.70
N HIS A 143 -9.10 1.10 -7.00
CA HIS A 143 -10.29 0.67 -7.71
C HIS A 143 -10.26 -0.86 -7.80
N TRP A 144 -11.12 -1.52 -7.04
CA TRP A 144 -11.18 -2.97 -6.95
C TRP A 144 -12.34 -3.49 -7.78
N HIS A 145 -12.03 -4.00 -8.98
CA HIS A 145 -12.99 -4.56 -9.92
C HIS A 145 -13.30 -6.00 -9.54
N LEU A 146 -14.39 -6.17 -8.79
CA LEU A 146 -14.71 -7.42 -8.07
C LEU A 146 -15.57 -8.38 -8.87
N THR A 147 -16.31 -7.91 -9.87
CA THR A 147 -17.29 -8.73 -10.57
C THR A 147 -17.36 -8.39 -12.05
N ASP A 148 -17.40 -9.43 -12.88
CA ASP A 148 -17.65 -9.35 -14.31
C ASP A 148 -18.08 -10.76 -14.81
N ASP A 149 -18.22 -10.93 -16.12
CA ASP A 149 -18.67 -12.19 -16.77
C ASP A 149 -17.89 -13.43 -16.33
N GLU A 150 -16.59 -13.29 -16.10
CA GLU A 150 -15.71 -14.40 -15.76
C GLU A 150 -15.69 -14.77 -14.29
N GLY A 151 -16.25 -13.94 -13.41
CA GLY A 151 -16.31 -14.32 -12.02
C GLY A 151 -16.85 -13.27 -11.05
N TRP A 152 -17.63 -13.73 -10.11
CA TRP A 152 -18.12 -12.97 -8.97
C TRP A 152 -17.20 -13.19 -7.77
N ARG A 153 -16.54 -12.13 -7.25
CA ARG A 153 -15.47 -12.27 -6.27
C ARG A 153 -15.81 -11.79 -4.86
N ILE A 154 -17.00 -11.27 -4.62
CA ILE A 154 -17.39 -10.77 -3.29
C ILE A 154 -18.51 -11.62 -2.68
N GLU A 155 -18.31 -12.09 -1.44
CA GLU A 155 -19.31 -12.85 -0.71
C GLU A 155 -20.52 -11.98 -0.36
N ILE A 156 -21.73 -12.43 -0.75
CA ILE A 156 -23.00 -11.91 -0.31
C ILE A 156 -23.77 -13.04 0.38
N LYS A 157 -23.80 -13.03 1.71
CA LYS A 157 -24.36 -14.14 2.52
C LYS A 157 -25.83 -14.45 2.23
N SER A 158 -26.62 -13.44 1.83
CA SER A 158 -28.01 -13.63 1.40
C SER A 158 -28.16 -14.22 0.00
N LEU A 159 -27.09 -14.27 -0.81
CA LEU A 159 -27.06 -14.73 -2.18
C LEU A 159 -25.90 -15.70 -2.41
N PRO A 160 -25.86 -16.87 -1.72
CA PRO A 160 -24.69 -17.74 -1.67
C PRO A 160 -24.28 -18.28 -3.04
N LYS A 161 -25.21 -18.48 -3.97
CA LYS A 161 -24.93 -18.96 -5.33
C LYS A 161 -24.00 -18.04 -6.12
N LEU A 162 -23.89 -16.77 -5.77
CA LEU A 162 -22.96 -15.85 -6.41
C LEU A 162 -21.50 -16.28 -6.21
N THR A 163 -21.18 -16.90 -5.07
CA THR A 163 -19.83 -17.40 -4.79
C THR A 163 -19.71 -18.92 -4.89
N GLU A 164 -20.77 -19.68 -4.65
CA GLU A 164 -20.77 -21.14 -4.83
C GLU A 164 -20.65 -21.53 -6.30
N VAL A 165 -21.29 -20.78 -7.20
CA VAL A 165 -21.32 -21.02 -8.64
C VAL A 165 -20.60 -19.92 -9.42
N GLY A 166 -20.99 -18.66 -9.22
CA GLY A 166 -20.52 -17.52 -10.02
C GLY A 166 -19.04 -17.17 -9.81
N ALA A 167 -18.40 -17.66 -8.75
CA ALA A 167 -16.96 -17.47 -8.54
C ALA A 167 -16.08 -18.47 -9.27
N TRP A 168 -16.67 -19.48 -9.93
CA TRP A 168 -15.94 -20.60 -10.51
C TRP A 168 -16.26 -20.79 -11.99
N ARG A 169 -15.24 -21.13 -12.76
CA ARG A 169 -15.36 -21.42 -14.18
C ARG A 169 -14.44 -22.56 -14.61
N VAL A 170 -14.68 -23.09 -15.80
CA VAL A 170 -13.70 -23.96 -16.43
C VAL A 170 -12.48 -23.14 -16.80
N GLU A 171 -11.31 -23.68 -16.48
CA GLU A 171 -10.05 -23.01 -16.82
C GLU A 171 -9.85 -22.97 -18.34
N ARG A 172 -9.59 -21.78 -18.86
CA ARG A 172 -9.30 -21.52 -20.26
C ARG A 172 -8.11 -20.60 -20.38
N HIS A 173 -7.13 -21.01 -21.16
CA HIS A 173 -5.99 -20.18 -21.53
C HIS A 173 -6.23 -19.56 -22.90
N GLY A 174 -5.70 -18.38 -23.13
CA GLY A 174 -5.81 -17.65 -24.40
C GLY A 174 -5.44 -16.18 -24.24
N ARG A 175 -5.31 -15.49 -25.35
CA ARG A 175 -5.02 -14.05 -25.34
C ARG A 175 -6.28 -13.26 -24.99
N PHE A 176 -6.11 -12.07 -24.49
CA PHE A 176 -7.19 -11.13 -24.25
C PHE A 176 -7.95 -10.87 -25.59
N GLY A 177 -9.29 -10.93 -25.54
CA GLY A 177 -10.13 -10.74 -26.72
C GLY A 177 -10.31 -11.95 -27.64
N GLU A 178 -9.64 -13.09 -27.36
CA GLU A 178 -9.91 -14.32 -28.09
C GLU A 178 -11.21 -14.98 -27.61
N THR A 179 -12.03 -15.44 -28.56
CA THR A 179 -13.22 -16.24 -28.26
C THR A 179 -12.79 -17.58 -27.67
N ARG A 180 -13.26 -17.87 -26.47
CA ARG A 180 -13.01 -19.15 -25.81
C ARG A 180 -14.18 -20.08 -26.00
N PRO A 181 -13.94 -21.40 -26.19
CA PRO A 181 -15.02 -22.34 -26.33
C PRO A 181 -15.85 -22.41 -25.04
N TYR A 182 -17.15 -22.56 -25.18
CA TYR A 182 -18.03 -22.82 -24.03
C TYR A 182 -17.64 -24.13 -23.34
N PRO A 183 -17.92 -24.26 -22.02
CA PRO A 183 -17.71 -25.50 -21.30
C PRO A 183 -18.47 -26.67 -21.99
N ALA A 184 -17.81 -27.82 -22.11
CA ALA A 184 -18.49 -29.02 -22.53
C ALA A 184 -19.40 -29.54 -21.41
N GLU A 185 -20.39 -30.39 -21.76
CA GLU A 185 -21.24 -31.02 -20.77
C GLU A 185 -20.40 -31.84 -19.78
N GLY A 186 -20.60 -31.62 -18.47
CA GLY A 186 -19.85 -32.28 -17.40
C GLY A 186 -18.42 -31.74 -17.15
N GLU A 187 -17.97 -30.76 -17.89
CA GLU A 187 -16.66 -30.16 -17.65
C GLU A 187 -16.63 -29.36 -16.34
N LYS A 188 -15.64 -29.64 -15.49
CA LYS A 188 -15.62 -29.12 -14.13
C LYS A 188 -15.14 -27.67 -14.07
N ALA A 189 -15.94 -26.81 -13.45
CA ALA A 189 -15.54 -25.45 -13.09
C ALA A 189 -14.61 -25.46 -11.87
N SER A 190 -13.29 -25.40 -12.11
CA SER A 190 -12.26 -25.56 -11.08
C SER A 190 -11.39 -24.32 -10.88
N TYR A 191 -11.47 -23.36 -11.79
CA TYR A 191 -10.72 -22.11 -11.71
C TYR A 191 -11.57 -21.00 -11.12
N GLY A 192 -11.09 -20.33 -10.10
CA GLY A 192 -11.77 -19.18 -9.47
C GLY A 192 -11.40 -19.00 -8.01
N GLY A 193 -12.25 -18.28 -7.32
CA GLY A 193 -12.15 -17.93 -5.92
C GLY A 193 -12.99 -16.70 -5.62
N PHE A 194 -13.12 -16.37 -4.35
CA PHE A 194 -13.82 -15.17 -3.90
C PHE A 194 -13.27 -14.70 -2.55
N TYR A 195 -13.62 -13.50 -2.17
CA TYR A 195 -13.27 -12.94 -0.88
C TYR A 195 -14.47 -13.03 0.06
N THR A 196 -14.26 -13.55 1.27
CA THR A 196 -15.26 -13.48 2.34
C THR A 196 -15.41 -12.05 2.82
N GLN A 197 -16.52 -11.74 3.50
CA GLN A 197 -16.71 -10.40 4.08
C GLN A 197 -15.62 -10.05 5.09
N GLU A 198 -15.10 -11.02 5.82
CA GLU A 198 -14.00 -10.85 6.76
C GLU A 198 -12.69 -10.50 6.01
N GLN A 199 -12.40 -11.17 4.91
CA GLN A 199 -11.25 -10.86 4.06
C GLN A 199 -11.35 -9.47 3.43
N ILE A 200 -12.55 -9.06 2.98
CA ILE A 200 -12.80 -7.70 2.48
C ILE A 200 -12.51 -6.66 3.57
N LYS A 201 -13.00 -6.87 4.79
CA LYS A 201 -12.73 -5.96 5.92
C LYS A 201 -11.25 -5.86 6.24
N ASP A 202 -10.53 -6.98 6.21
CA ASP A 202 -9.09 -7.03 6.43
C ASP A 202 -8.34 -6.21 5.37
N VAL A 203 -8.68 -6.39 4.08
CA VAL A 203 -8.10 -5.60 2.98
C VAL A 203 -8.42 -4.10 3.13
N ILE A 204 -9.63 -3.73 3.53
CA ILE A 204 -10.02 -2.33 3.79
C ILE A 204 -9.17 -1.73 4.91
N GLN A 205 -8.98 -2.44 6.01
CA GLN A 205 -8.14 -1.99 7.12
C GLN A 205 -6.67 -1.86 6.70
N TYR A 206 -6.18 -2.81 5.92
CA TYR A 206 -4.83 -2.81 5.38
C TYR A 206 -4.57 -1.61 4.45
N ALA A 207 -5.51 -1.31 3.56
CA ALA A 207 -5.46 -0.15 2.66
C ALA A 207 -5.53 1.18 3.45
N ALA A 208 -6.46 1.28 4.42
CA ALA A 208 -6.60 2.47 5.27
C ALA A 208 -5.36 2.75 6.11
N ALA A 209 -4.62 1.71 6.53
CA ALA A 209 -3.35 1.86 7.21
C ALA A 209 -2.25 2.46 6.30
N ARG A 210 -2.44 2.40 4.98
CA ARG A 210 -1.54 2.93 3.94
C ARG A 210 -2.05 4.20 3.27
N ASN A 211 -3.05 4.85 3.86
CA ASN A 211 -3.70 6.03 3.31
C ASN A 211 -4.33 5.79 1.93
N ILE A 212 -4.79 4.58 1.66
CA ILE A 212 -5.45 4.20 0.41
C ILE A 212 -6.94 3.97 0.70
N ARG A 213 -7.79 4.63 -0.07
CA ARG A 213 -9.23 4.40 -0.09
C ARG A 213 -9.57 3.36 -1.15
N ILE A 214 -10.44 2.41 -0.81
CA ILE A 214 -10.97 1.43 -1.75
C ILE A 214 -12.26 1.97 -2.39
N VAL A 215 -12.35 1.82 -3.70
CA VAL A 215 -13.55 2.03 -4.51
C VAL A 215 -13.89 0.66 -5.12
N PRO A 216 -14.89 -0.05 -4.59
CA PRO A 216 -15.32 -1.33 -5.16
C PRO A 216 -16.13 -1.09 -6.43
N GLU A 217 -15.96 -1.96 -7.41
CA GLU A 217 -16.80 -2.06 -8.61
C GLU A 217 -17.48 -3.42 -8.62
N ILE A 218 -18.84 -3.39 -8.74
CA ILE A 218 -19.72 -4.55 -8.69
C ILE A 218 -20.68 -4.52 -9.86
#